data_29c4467cc58a50d44fc59e07dd107abc
#
_entry.id   29c4467cc58a50d44fc59e07dd107abc
#
_cell.length_a   1.000
_cell.length_b   1.000
_cell.length_c   1.000
_cell.angle_alpha   90.00
_cell.angle_beta   90.00
_cell.angle_gamma   90.00
#
_symmetry.space_group_name_H-M   'P 1'
#
loop_
_entity.id
_entity.type
_entity.pdbx_description
1 polymer ?
#
loop_
_entity_poly.entity_id
_entity_poly.type
_entity_poly.pdbx_seq_one_letter_code
_entity_poly.pdbx_strand_id
1 'polypeptide(L)'
;MRELHTCEICGQELSSGHLYHFDGQEICAVCLEDNTLLCSHCGERIWASDNAGTLATPLCQACYDNHYTCCCRCGTLIRESTAYYEEVDEYDERPYCADCFRTLSHDKPIHDYYFKPEPIFYGDEPRFFGVELELDEGGEDTDNARELLDIANEARPLMYIKHDGSLNEGFELVTHPLSLDCQLHDMPWERLCKKALSLGYRSHRASTCGLHVHVSRAAFGNTGSEQDAAIARVLYFFEKHWEELLKFSRRTQRQLERWAARYGYKEHPMDILDFAKKGYHGGRYTCVNLQNTDTVEFRMFRGTLKANAIFAVLQLVDQICDCAIHLNDVELKRMAWTTFVSGCAQPELVQYLKERRLYVNEPVESEDEE
;
A
#
# COMPACT_ATOMS: atom_id res chain seq x y z
N MET A 1 12.18 -63.73 47.06
CA MET A 1 12.29 -62.30 47.50
C MET A 1 12.14 -61.45 46.23
N ARG A 2 11.24 -60.53 46.23
CA ARG A 2 11.18 -59.52 45.06
C ARG A 2 12.36 -58.59 45.23
N GLU A 3 13.20 -58.46 44.27
CA GLU A 3 14.25 -57.44 44.25
C GLU A 3 13.60 -56.04 44.29
N LEU A 4 13.88 -55.33 45.33
CA LEU A 4 13.47 -53.93 45.46
C LEU A 4 14.58 -53.04 44.93
N HIS A 5 14.18 -52.05 44.11
CA HIS A 5 15.07 -51.02 43.55
C HIS A 5 14.66 -49.67 44.11
N THR A 6 15.57 -48.71 44.17
CA THR A 6 15.35 -47.43 44.80
C THR A 6 15.26 -46.34 43.74
N CYS A 7 14.21 -45.50 43.78
CA CYS A 7 14.15 -44.31 42.95
C CYS A 7 15.31 -43.35 43.29
N GLU A 8 16.13 -42.99 42.32
CA GLU A 8 17.32 -42.16 42.56
C GLU A 8 16.99 -40.72 42.90
N ILE A 9 15.75 -40.24 42.63
CA ILE A 9 15.32 -38.90 42.95
C ILE A 9 14.72 -38.80 44.36
N CYS A 10 13.71 -39.63 44.69
CA CYS A 10 12.99 -39.51 45.97
C CYS A 10 13.38 -40.54 47.01
N GLY A 11 14.21 -41.58 46.66
CA GLY A 11 14.66 -42.62 47.55
C GLY A 11 13.59 -43.72 47.87
N GLN A 12 12.45 -43.71 47.20
CA GLN A 12 11.39 -44.73 47.43
C GLN A 12 11.79 -46.08 46.87
N GLU A 13 11.62 -47.10 47.71
CA GLU A 13 11.85 -48.49 47.31
C GLU A 13 10.62 -49.07 46.58
N LEU A 14 10.80 -49.59 45.39
CA LEU A 14 9.77 -50.11 44.52
C LEU A 14 10.22 -51.44 43.87
N SER A 15 9.27 -52.27 43.43
CA SER A 15 9.62 -53.42 42.60
C SER A 15 10.08 -52.99 41.22
N SER A 16 10.98 -53.68 40.56
CA SER A 16 11.61 -53.34 39.30
C SER A 16 10.64 -52.94 38.16
N GLY A 17 9.39 -53.44 38.18
CA GLY A 17 8.37 -53.09 37.19
C GLY A 17 7.72 -51.73 37.37
N HIS A 18 8.08 -50.92 38.38
CA HIS A 18 7.54 -49.59 38.68
C HIS A 18 8.58 -48.50 38.59
N LEU A 19 9.78 -48.81 38.09
CA LEU A 19 10.83 -47.87 37.81
C LEU A 19 11.03 -47.71 36.30
N TYR A 20 11.35 -46.53 35.89
CA TYR A 20 11.64 -46.12 34.51
C TYR A 20 13.12 -45.77 34.38
N HIS A 21 13.75 -46.26 33.31
CA HIS A 21 15.09 -45.84 32.95
C HIS A 21 15.02 -44.57 32.14
N PHE A 22 15.55 -43.49 32.67
CA PHE A 22 15.63 -42.23 31.99
C PHE A 22 16.99 -41.57 32.28
N ASP A 23 17.71 -41.21 31.23
CA ASP A 23 19.03 -40.54 31.27
C ASP A 23 20.04 -41.25 32.21
N GLY A 24 20.05 -42.60 32.16
CA GLY A 24 20.93 -43.44 32.97
C GLY A 24 20.52 -43.60 34.44
N GLN A 25 19.38 -43.06 34.85
CA GLN A 25 18.83 -43.16 36.21
C GLN A 25 17.60 -44.06 36.28
N GLU A 26 17.40 -44.72 37.44
CA GLU A 26 16.17 -45.46 37.77
C GLU A 26 15.22 -44.57 38.56
N ILE A 27 14.07 -44.23 37.99
CA ILE A 27 13.16 -43.20 38.52
C ILE A 27 11.74 -43.77 38.63
N CYS A 28 11.02 -43.46 39.72
CA CYS A 28 9.61 -43.80 39.83
C CYS A 28 8.73 -42.91 38.91
N ALA A 29 7.52 -43.42 38.59
CA ALA A 29 6.58 -42.69 37.69
C ALA A 29 6.30 -41.25 38.14
N VAL A 30 6.11 -41.03 39.44
CA VAL A 30 5.84 -39.69 40.02
C VAL A 30 7.02 -38.75 39.77
N CYS A 31 8.24 -39.20 40.11
CA CYS A 31 9.43 -38.36 39.87
C CYS A 31 9.70 -38.12 38.39
N LEU A 32 9.38 -39.14 37.52
CA LEU A 32 9.50 -38.94 36.07
C LEU A 32 8.54 -37.87 35.54
N GLU A 33 7.28 -37.88 36.01
CA GLU A 33 6.28 -36.88 35.61
C GLU A 33 6.60 -35.48 36.17
N ASP A 34 7.01 -35.39 37.43
CA ASP A 34 7.25 -34.12 38.13
C ASP A 34 8.54 -33.44 37.67
N ASN A 35 9.57 -34.19 37.20
CA ASN A 35 10.90 -33.63 36.89
C ASN A 35 11.23 -33.62 35.40
N THR A 36 10.34 -34.11 34.53
CA THR A 36 10.59 -34.17 33.11
C THR A 36 9.46 -33.51 32.28
N LEU A 37 9.77 -33.10 31.07
CA LEU A 37 8.86 -32.54 30.11
C LEU A 37 9.01 -33.25 28.76
N LEU A 38 7.99 -33.20 27.91
CA LEU A 38 8.10 -33.63 26.52
C LEU A 38 8.39 -32.43 25.63
N CYS A 39 9.43 -32.52 24.80
CA CYS A 39 9.72 -31.52 23.81
C CYS A 39 8.53 -31.37 22.84
N SER A 40 7.98 -30.18 22.72
CA SER A 40 6.81 -29.89 21.87
C SER A 40 7.10 -30.02 20.36
N HIS A 41 8.37 -30.11 19.97
CA HIS A 41 8.76 -30.26 18.57
C HIS A 41 9.01 -31.71 18.18
N CYS A 42 9.89 -32.44 18.88
CA CYS A 42 10.27 -33.82 18.53
C CYS A 42 9.61 -34.91 19.40
N GLY A 43 8.93 -34.49 20.48
CA GLY A 43 8.30 -35.46 21.43
C GLY A 43 9.28 -36.15 22.37
N GLU A 44 10.58 -35.88 22.29
CA GLU A 44 11.58 -36.44 23.18
C GLU A 44 11.40 -35.95 24.61
N ARG A 45 11.59 -36.84 25.60
CA ARG A 45 11.54 -36.52 27.01
C ARG A 45 12.85 -35.87 27.46
N ILE A 46 12.75 -34.78 28.18
CA ILE A 46 13.89 -33.99 28.68
C ILE A 46 13.69 -33.73 30.19
N TRP A 47 14.76 -33.46 30.89
CA TRP A 47 14.67 -32.92 32.25
C TRP A 47 14.00 -31.51 32.19
N ALA A 48 13.18 -31.20 33.19
CA ALA A 48 12.56 -29.88 33.27
C ALA A 48 13.60 -28.78 33.41
N SER A 49 14.76 -29.08 34.03
CA SER A 49 15.93 -28.20 34.12
C SER A 49 16.57 -27.86 32.78
N ASP A 50 16.43 -28.73 31.80
CA ASP A 50 17.06 -28.66 30.47
C ASP A 50 16.10 -28.11 29.41
N ASN A 51 14.97 -27.57 29.87
CA ASN A 51 14.00 -26.93 28.99
C ASN A 51 14.54 -25.63 28.39
N ALA A 52 14.90 -25.64 27.12
CA ALA A 52 15.35 -24.47 26.37
C ALA A 52 14.20 -23.58 25.88
N GLY A 53 12.95 -24.07 25.94
CA GLY A 53 11.75 -23.33 25.55
C GLY A 53 11.06 -22.63 26.72
N THR A 54 9.73 -22.57 26.66
CA THR A 54 8.88 -22.05 27.75
C THR A 54 8.13 -23.18 28.43
N LEU A 55 7.48 -22.89 29.57
CA LEU A 55 6.60 -23.89 30.22
C LEU A 55 5.41 -24.27 29.33
N ALA A 56 4.92 -23.34 28.50
CA ALA A 56 3.83 -23.61 27.57
C ALA A 56 4.29 -24.34 26.28
N THR A 57 5.57 -24.21 25.93
CA THR A 57 6.19 -24.85 24.76
C THR A 57 7.58 -25.35 25.18
N PRO A 58 7.66 -26.49 25.91
CA PRO A 58 8.93 -27.07 26.29
C PRO A 58 9.70 -27.53 25.04
N LEU A 59 11.02 -27.31 25.02
CA LEU A 59 11.88 -27.68 23.90
C LEU A 59 13.20 -28.26 24.40
N CYS A 60 13.69 -29.33 23.76
CA CYS A 60 15.07 -29.75 23.93
C CYS A 60 16.00 -28.70 23.27
N GLN A 61 17.26 -28.62 23.73
CA GLN A 61 18.23 -27.67 23.22
C GLN A 61 18.42 -27.77 21.69
N ALA A 62 18.49 -29.00 21.17
CA ALA A 62 18.66 -29.24 19.73
C ALA A 62 17.49 -28.69 18.89
N CYS A 63 16.25 -28.86 19.37
CA CYS A 63 15.09 -28.29 18.67
C CYS A 63 15.01 -26.78 18.78
N TYR A 64 15.39 -26.22 19.93
CA TYR A 64 15.51 -24.78 20.09
C TYR A 64 16.51 -24.20 19.10
N ASP A 65 17.74 -24.70 19.08
CA ASP A 65 18.84 -24.17 18.26
C ASP A 65 18.59 -24.27 16.74
N ASN A 66 17.81 -25.27 16.31
CA ASN A 66 17.56 -25.48 14.88
C ASN A 66 16.23 -24.93 14.34
N HIS A 67 15.27 -24.59 15.21
CA HIS A 67 13.91 -24.29 14.74
C HIS A 67 13.23 -23.12 15.45
N TYR A 68 13.81 -22.57 16.51
CA TYR A 68 13.19 -21.51 17.29
C TYR A 68 14.17 -20.38 17.63
N THR A 69 13.62 -19.22 17.83
CA THR A 69 14.32 -18.04 18.29
C THR A 69 13.41 -17.18 19.16
N CYS A 70 13.94 -16.15 19.79
CA CYS A 70 13.16 -15.20 20.57
C CYS A 70 13.04 -13.87 19.85
N CYS A 71 11.83 -13.30 19.86
CA CYS A 71 11.60 -11.93 19.37
C CYS A 71 12.49 -10.94 20.13
N CYS A 72 13.33 -10.17 19.45
CA CYS A 72 14.25 -9.20 20.06
C CYS A 72 13.53 -8.08 20.84
N ARG A 73 12.27 -7.78 20.53
CA ARG A 73 11.51 -6.71 21.18
C ARG A 73 10.72 -7.18 22.39
N CYS A 74 9.99 -8.29 22.30
CA CYS A 74 9.08 -8.75 23.38
C CYS A 74 9.52 -10.05 24.05
N GLY A 75 10.58 -10.71 23.59
CA GLY A 75 11.08 -11.96 24.16
C GLY A 75 10.21 -13.20 23.87
N THR A 76 9.12 -13.09 23.10
CA THR A 76 8.26 -14.21 22.78
C THR A 76 9.03 -15.25 21.95
N LEU A 77 8.93 -16.54 22.34
CA LEU A 77 9.45 -17.66 21.58
C LEU A 77 8.70 -17.78 20.25
N ILE A 78 9.41 -17.84 19.13
CA ILE A 78 8.87 -17.93 17.77
C ILE A 78 9.61 -19.01 16.98
N ARG A 79 8.96 -19.60 16.00
CA ARG A 79 9.64 -20.49 15.06
C ARG A 79 10.44 -19.66 14.06
N GLU A 80 11.68 -20.04 13.75
CA GLU A 80 12.50 -19.38 12.73
C GLU A 80 11.80 -19.27 11.38
N SER A 81 11.04 -20.31 10.97
CA SER A 81 10.28 -20.31 9.71
C SER A 81 9.14 -19.29 9.65
N THR A 82 8.76 -18.68 10.78
CA THR A 82 7.71 -17.66 10.89
C THR A 82 8.23 -16.36 11.51
N ALA A 83 9.54 -16.28 11.76
CA ALA A 83 10.18 -15.05 12.23
C ALA A 83 10.31 -14.04 11.07
N TYR A 84 10.16 -12.78 11.41
CA TYR A 84 10.48 -11.65 10.54
C TYR A 84 11.84 -11.10 10.95
N TYR A 85 12.68 -10.79 9.99
CA TYR A 85 14.02 -10.30 10.26
C TYR A 85 14.16 -8.86 9.83
N GLU A 86 14.82 -8.05 10.66
CA GLU A 86 15.27 -6.71 10.32
C GLU A 86 16.78 -6.77 10.05
N GLU A 87 17.19 -6.41 8.85
CA GLU A 87 18.60 -6.23 8.48
C GLU A 87 19.06 -4.90 9.07
N VAL A 88 19.86 -4.94 10.12
CA VAL A 88 20.42 -3.73 10.75
C VAL A 88 21.74 -3.35 10.07
N ASP A 89 22.54 -4.35 9.68
CA ASP A 89 23.70 -4.24 8.81
C ASP A 89 24.04 -5.61 8.21
N GLU A 90 25.09 -5.71 7.39
CA GLU A 90 25.46 -6.90 6.59
C GLU A 90 25.62 -8.21 7.41
N TYR A 91 25.65 -8.14 8.75
CA TYR A 91 25.89 -9.29 9.64
C TYR A 91 24.95 -9.37 10.86
N ASP A 92 24.01 -8.44 11.03
CA ASP A 92 23.13 -8.37 12.21
C ASP A 92 21.66 -8.44 11.78
N GLU A 93 21.14 -9.68 11.67
CA GLU A 93 19.73 -9.96 11.45
C GLU A 93 19.02 -10.12 12.80
N ARG A 94 18.01 -9.31 13.09
CA ARG A 94 17.25 -9.37 14.34
C ARG A 94 15.89 -10.02 14.13
N PRO A 95 15.59 -11.12 14.83
CA PRO A 95 14.29 -11.80 14.70
C PRO A 95 13.20 -11.07 15.48
N TYR A 96 12.01 -10.96 14.88
CA TYR A 96 10.80 -10.38 15.48
C TYR A 96 9.59 -11.28 15.25
N CYS A 97 8.64 -11.30 16.22
CA CYS A 97 7.31 -11.83 15.98
C CYS A 97 6.52 -10.88 15.05
N ALA A 98 5.46 -11.37 14.43
CA ALA A 98 4.64 -10.60 13.47
C ALA A 98 4.15 -9.26 14.04
N ASP A 99 3.71 -9.23 15.30
CA ASP A 99 3.19 -8.02 15.93
C ASP A 99 4.28 -6.98 16.18
N CYS A 100 5.44 -7.41 16.68
CA CYS A 100 6.58 -6.52 16.91
C CYS A 100 7.16 -6.01 15.60
N PHE A 101 7.27 -6.86 14.58
CA PHE A 101 7.75 -6.45 13.25
C PHE A 101 6.81 -5.46 12.59
N ARG A 102 5.49 -5.69 12.70
CA ARG A 102 4.48 -4.74 12.21
C ARG A 102 4.62 -3.37 12.90
N THR A 103 4.85 -3.36 14.21
CA THR A 103 5.07 -2.10 14.94
C THR A 103 6.35 -1.39 14.50
N LEU A 104 7.45 -2.13 14.27
CA LEU A 104 8.71 -1.56 13.78
C LEU A 104 8.55 -0.97 12.37
N SER A 105 7.84 -1.67 11.49
CA SER A 105 7.58 -1.18 10.14
C SER A 105 6.69 0.07 10.14
N HIS A 106 5.80 0.25 11.14
CA HIS A 106 5.05 1.49 11.31
C HIS A 106 5.88 2.68 11.80
N ASP A 107 6.96 2.42 12.54
CA ASP A 107 7.85 3.47 13.06
C ASP A 107 8.89 3.95 12.03
N LYS A 108 9.03 3.29 10.88
CA LYS A 108 9.92 3.72 9.78
C LYS A 108 9.28 4.89 9.02
N PRO A 109 10.01 6.01 8.84
CA PRO A 109 9.50 7.13 8.05
C PRO A 109 9.32 6.78 6.58
N ILE A 110 10.18 5.92 6.03
CA ILE A 110 10.10 5.41 4.66
C ILE A 110 9.93 3.90 4.73
N HIS A 111 8.80 3.41 4.25
CA HIS A 111 8.47 1.99 4.20
C HIS A 111 8.99 1.34 2.93
N ASP A 112 9.07 0.00 2.94
CA ASP A 112 9.43 -0.79 1.77
C ASP A 112 8.41 -0.65 0.64
N TYR A 113 8.81 -0.94 -0.59
CA TYR A 113 7.98 -0.86 -1.80
C TYR A 113 6.62 -1.58 -1.68
N TYR A 114 6.60 -2.75 -1.04
CA TYR A 114 5.38 -3.57 -0.89
C TYR A 114 4.53 -3.22 0.34
N PHE A 115 4.93 -2.23 1.11
CA PHE A 115 4.18 -1.81 2.29
C PHE A 115 2.76 -1.35 1.92
N LYS A 116 1.77 -1.94 2.56
CA LYS A 116 0.34 -1.57 2.45
C LYS A 116 -0.27 -1.66 3.85
N PRO A 117 -0.42 -0.53 4.55
CA PRO A 117 -1.11 -0.52 5.84
C PRO A 117 -2.59 -0.81 5.66
N GLU A 118 -3.26 -1.19 6.74
CA GLU A 118 -4.72 -1.22 6.76
C GLU A 118 -5.26 0.18 6.39
N PRO A 119 -6.16 0.30 5.41
CA PRO A 119 -6.65 1.60 4.98
C PRO A 119 -7.53 2.25 6.07
N ILE A 120 -7.28 3.52 6.34
CA ILE A 120 -8.12 4.35 7.18
C ILE A 120 -8.91 5.27 6.27
N PHE A 121 -10.25 5.17 6.32
CA PHE A 121 -11.13 5.97 5.47
C PHE A 121 -11.51 7.26 6.18
N TYR A 122 -11.38 8.40 5.49
CA TYR A 122 -11.71 9.72 6.01
C TYR A 122 -12.74 10.41 5.14
N GLY A 123 -13.82 10.91 5.76
CA GLY A 123 -14.96 11.54 5.11
C GLY A 123 -16.17 10.59 4.99
N ASP A 124 -17.32 11.17 4.66
CA ASP A 124 -18.61 10.48 4.63
C ASP A 124 -19.16 10.27 3.21
N GLU A 125 -18.37 10.57 2.19
CA GLU A 125 -18.78 10.47 0.80
C GLU A 125 -18.67 9.03 0.28
N PRO A 126 -19.51 8.64 -0.69
CA PRO A 126 -19.47 7.27 -1.24
C PRO A 126 -18.21 6.99 -2.08
N ARG A 127 -17.43 8.02 -2.43
CA ARG A 127 -16.21 7.91 -3.23
C ARG A 127 -15.00 8.36 -2.47
N PHE A 128 -14.00 7.46 -2.39
CA PHE A 128 -12.72 7.74 -1.73
C PHE A 128 -11.59 7.74 -2.75
N PHE A 129 -10.65 8.66 -2.53
CA PHE A 129 -9.46 8.89 -3.36
C PHE A 129 -8.20 8.60 -2.56
N GLY A 130 -7.36 7.72 -3.06
CA GLY A 130 -5.96 7.58 -2.65
C GLY A 130 -5.07 8.34 -3.61
N VAL A 131 -4.06 9.03 -3.11
CA VAL A 131 -3.08 9.74 -3.93
C VAL A 131 -1.70 9.15 -3.72
N GLU A 132 -1.01 8.83 -4.80
CA GLU A 132 0.42 8.52 -4.84
C GLU A 132 1.12 9.67 -5.57
N LEU A 133 2.02 10.38 -4.85
CA LEU A 133 2.80 11.48 -5.40
C LEU A 133 4.28 11.17 -5.30
N GLU A 134 4.92 10.98 -6.45
CA GLU A 134 6.34 10.70 -6.55
C GLU A 134 7.18 11.97 -6.43
N LEU A 135 8.23 11.92 -5.60
CA LEU A 135 9.22 12.96 -5.37
C LEU A 135 10.61 12.43 -5.69
N ASP A 136 11.45 13.21 -6.36
CA ASP A 136 12.80 12.83 -6.75
C ASP A 136 13.80 13.99 -6.53
N GLU A 137 15.10 13.76 -6.73
CA GLU A 137 16.19 14.73 -6.62
C GLU A 137 16.50 15.22 -5.18
N GLY A 138 15.78 14.78 -4.14
CA GLY A 138 15.97 15.19 -2.75
C GLY A 138 16.57 14.12 -1.84
N GLY A 139 16.91 12.95 -2.39
CA GLY A 139 17.37 11.77 -1.66
C GLY A 139 16.24 10.94 -1.04
N GLU A 140 16.49 9.67 -0.79
CA GLU A 140 15.67 8.83 0.08
C GLU A 140 16.05 9.07 1.55
N ASP A 141 15.83 10.30 2.00
CA ASP A 141 16.28 10.81 3.30
C ASP A 141 15.20 10.67 4.36
N THR A 142 15.50 9.96 5.46
CA THR A 142 14.56 9.66 6.54
C THR A 142 14.16 10.87 7.37
N ASP A 143 15.04 11.87 7.52
CA ASP A 143 14.75 13.08 8.28
C ASP A 143 13.81 13.99 7.46
N ASN A 144 14.07 14.13 6.17
CA ASN A 144 13.16 14.81 5.25
C ASN A 144 11.78 14.15 5.21
N ALA A 145 11.74 12.81 5.20
CA ALA A 145 10.50 12.05 5.24
C ALA A 145 9.71 12.31 6.54
N ARG A 146 10.38 12.34 7.71
CA ARG A 146 9.75 12.69 9.00
C ARG A 146 9.14 14.09 8.97
N GLU A 147 9.87 15.08 8.46
CA GLU A 147 9.36 16.45 8.38
C GLU A 147 8.10 16.56 7.50
N LEU A 148 8.02 15.77 6.43
CA LEU A 148 6.81 15.72 5.58
C LEU A 148 5.67 14.98 6.28
N LEU A 149 5.95 13.86 6.97
CA LEU A 149 4.95 13.13 7.74
C LEU A 149 4.40 13.95 8.91
N ASP A 150 5.23 14.71 9.61
CA ASP A 150 4.81 15.59 10.71
C ASP A 150 3.82 16.64 10.22
N ILE A 151 4.00 17.16 9.00
CA ILE A 151 3.06 18.11 8.39
C ILE A 151 1.75 17.40 7.98
N ALA A 152 1.85 16.25 7.33
CA ALA A 152 0.68 15.54 6.80
C ALA A 152 -0.18 14.96 7.92
N ASN A 153 0.45 14.45 8.97
CA ASN A 153 -0.16 13.66 10.02
C ASN A 153 -0.36 14.46 11.33
N GLU A 154 -0.23 15.80 11.31
CA GLU A 154 -0.32 16.67 12.47
C GLU A 154 -1.60 16.43 13.30
N ALA A 155 -2.74 16.26 12.65
CA ALA A 155 -4.02 16.04 13.31
C ALA A 155 -4.42 14.55 13.38
N ARG A 156 -4.06 13.77 12.39
CA ARG A 156 -4.43 12.35 12.22
C ARG A 156 -3.59 11.71 11.13
N PRO A 157 -3.41 10.38 11.10
CA PRO A 157 -2.56 9.70 10.11
C PRO A 157 -3.20 9.69 8.71
N LEU A 158 -2.96 10.73 7.94
CA LEU A 158 -3.50 10.88 6.59
C LEU A 158 -2.61 10.27 5.50
N MET A 159 -1.29 10.10 5.77
CA MET A 159 -0.30 9.75 4.77
C MET A 159 0.80 8.87 5.34
N TYR A 160 1.39 8.06 4.49
CA TYR A 160 2.66 7.35 4.74
C TYR A 160 3.59 7.54 3.54
N ILE A 161 4.87 7.20 3.72
CA ILE A 161 5.91 7.32 2.69
C ILE A 161 6.51 5.94 2.44
N LYS A 162 6.79 5.61 1.19
CA LYS A 162 7.44 4.37 0.82
C LYS A 162 8.48 4.57 -0.28
N HIS A 163 9.40 3.61 -0.35
CA HIS A 163 10.36 3.47 -1.43
C HIS A 163 9.66 3.24 -2.76
N ASP A 164 10.14 3.86 -3.84
CA ASP A 164 9.79 3.52 -5.23
C ASP A 164 11.05 3.38 -6.09
N GLY A 165 11.30 2.15 -6.55
CA GLY A 165 12.46 1.81 -7.38
C GLY A 165 12.47 2.43 -8.79
N SER A 166 11.42 3.17 -9.19
CA SER A 166 11.41 3.92 -10.45
C SER A 166 12.03 5.31 -10.33
N LEU A 167 12.23 5.79 -9.10
CA LEU A 167 12.87 7.06 -8.78
C LEU A 167 14.40 6.91 -8.72
N ASN A 168 15.13 8.01 -8.96
CA ASN A 168 16.58 7.99 -8.88
C ASN A 168 17.08 8.23 -7.45
N GLU A 169 16.58 9.30 -6.81
CA GLU A 169 16.95 9.74 -5.46
C GLU A 169 15.72 10.36 -4.79
N GLY A 170 14.74 9.52 -4.39
CA GLY A 170 13.49 10.01 -3.85
C GLY A 170 12.58 8.92 -3.30
N PHE A 171 11.34 9.27 -3.01
CA PHE A 171 10.33 8.39 -2.45
C PHE A 171 8.92 8.79 -2.90
N GLU A 172 7.94 7.98 -2.55
CA GLU A 172 6.54 8.17 -2.88
C GLU A 172 5.73 8.53 -1.64
N LEU A 173 4.97 9.63 -1.72
CA LEU A 173 3.97 10.01 -0.74
C LEU A 173 2.66 9.31 -1.05
N VAL A 174 2.07 8.58 -0.11
CA VAL A 174 0.83 7.83 -0.30
C VAL A 174 -0.19 8.22 0.75
N THR A 175 -1.36 8.70 0.31
CA THR A 175 -2.44 9.01 1.26
C THR A 175 -3.28 7.78 1.58
N HIS A 176 -3.86 7.76 2.79
CA HIS A 176 -5.01 6.91 3.06
C HIS A 176 -6.19 7.29 2.15
N PRO A 177 -7.23 6.45 2.04
CA PRO A 177 -8.44 6.81 1.28
C PRO A 177 -9.18 7.98 1.92
N LEU A 178 -9.26 9.12 1.22
CA LEU A 178 -9.97 10.31 1.67
C LEU A 178 -11.11 10.63 0.70
N SER A 179 -12.23 11.18 1.18
CA SER A 179 -13.22 11.81 0.31
C SER A 179 -12.60 12.98 -0.47
N LEU A 180 -13.24 13.43 -1.54
CA LEU A 180 -12.74 14.60 -2.28
C LEU A 180 -12.64 15.82 -1.38
N ASP A 181 -13.63 16.07 -0.53
CA ASP A 181 -13.64 17.17 0.42
C ASP A 181 -12.45 17.11 1.39
N CYS A 182 -12.17 15.93 1.98
CA CYS A 182 -11.01 15.73 2.84
C CYS A 182 -9.68 15.91 2.08
N GLN A 183 -9.58 15.50 0.81
CA GLN A 183 -8.39 15.74 -0.01
C GLN A 183 -8.14 17.23 -0.24
N LEU A 184 -9.22 18.02 -0.39
CA LEU A 184 -9.11 19.45 -0.68
C LEU A 184 -8.89 20.29 0.58
N HIS A 185 -9.45 19.90 1.74
CA HIS A 185 -9.52 20.76 2.92
C HIS A 185 -8.72 20.24 4.12
N ASP A 186 -8.66 18.91 4.32
CA ASP A 186 -7.97 18.31 5.48
C ASP A 186 -6.53 17.95 5.15
N MET A 187 -6.26 17.49 3.91
CA MET A 187 -4.90 17.15 3.49
C MET A 187 -4.09 18.44 3.25
N PRO A 188 -2.97 18.67 3.97
CA PRO A 188 -2.25 19.95 3.92
C PRO A 188 -1.33 20.04 2.69
N TRP A 189 -1.87 19.80 1.47
CA TRP A 189 -1.10 19.75 0.23
C TRP A 189 -0.24 20.97 -0.03
N GLU A 190 -0.72 22.20 0.29
CA GLU A 190 0.07 23.41 0.10
C GLU A 190 1.32 23.44 0.96
N ARG A 191 1.18 23.07 2.25
CA ARG A 191 2.29 23.02 3.21
C ARG A 191 3.29 21.94 2.82
N LEU A 192 2.80 20.75 2.45
CA LEU A 192 3.61 19.63 1.98
C LEU A 192 4.41 19.98 0.74
N CYS A 193 3.76 20.52 -0.29
CA CYS A 193 4.43 20.91 -1.53
C CYS A 193 5.51 21.96 -1.30
N LYS A 194 5.22 22.99 -0.49
CA LYS A 194 6.18 24.02 -0.12
C LYS A 194 7.38 23.43 0.64
N LYS A 195 7.11 22.54 1.59
CA LYS A 195 8.16 21.88 2.37
C LYS A 195 9.02 20.98 1.51
N ALA A 196 8.45 20.11 0.69
CA ALA A 196 9.18 19.25 -0.23
C ALA A 196 10.11 20.07 -1.16
N LEU A 197 9.61 21.19 -1.71
CA LEU A 197 10.43 22.10 -2.51
C LEU A 197 11.60 22.68 -1.72
N SER A 198 11.39 23.06 -0.46
CA SER A 198 12.45 23.64 0.41
C SER A 198 13.51 22.61 0.79
N LEU A 199 13.15 21.32 0.85
CA LEU A 199 14.04 20.19 1.09
C LEU A 199 14.80 19.72 -0.17
N GLY A 200 14.56 20.38 -1.31
CA GLY A 200 15.26 20.09 -2.56
C GLY A 200 14.50 19.16 -3.51
N TYR A 201 13.40 18.53 -3.08
CA TYR A 201 12.63 17.62 -3.94
C TYR A 201 12.05 18.30 -5.18
N ARG A 202 11.94 17.51 -6.23
CA ARG A 202 11.27 17.85 -7.48
C ARG A 202 10.28 16.75 -7.83
N SER A 203 9.24 17.10 -8.55
CA SER A 203 8.28 16.15 -9.10
C SER A 203 8.05 16.50 -10.57
N HIS A 204 7.49 17.67 -10.87
CA HIS A 204 7.22 18.07 -12.26
C HIS A 204 8.48 18.12 -13.16
N ARG A 205 9.61 18.58 -12.65
CA ARG A 205 10.86 18.71 -13.43
C ARG A 205 11.65 17.43 -13.50
N ALA A 206 11.50 16.53 -12.53
CA ALA A 206 12.01 15.18 -12.63
C ALA A 206 11.31 14.45 -13.78
N SER A 207 12.04 13.77 -14.62
CA SER A 207 11.47 13.02 -15.74
C SER A 207 10.79 11.72 -15.33
N THR A 208 10.98 11.31 -14.07
CA THR A 208 10.57 10.06 -13.45
C THR A 208 9.18 10.15 -12.83
N CYS A 209 8.82 11.26 -12.21
CA CYS A 209 7.70 11.39 -11.29
C CYS A 209 6.31 11.42 -11.94
N GLY A 210 5.39 10.71 -11.32
CA GLY A 210 3.96 10.71 -11.58
C GLY A 210 3.13 11.25 -10.42
N LEU A 211 1.86 11.47 -10.71
CA LEU A 211 0.78 11.65 -9.76
C LEU A 211 -0.29 10.62 -10.12
N HIS A 212 -0.51 9.66 -9.23
CA HIS A 212 -1.49 8.61 -9.42
C HIS A 212 -2.69 8.84 -8.49
N VAL A 213 -3.87 8.60 -9.00
CA VAL A 213 -5.11 8.75 -8.23
C VAL A 213 -5.84 7.43 -8.24
N HIS A 214 -6.07 6.86 -7.07
CA HIS A 214 -6.85 5.66 -6.85
C HIS A 214 -8.27 6.03 -6.46
N VAL A 215 -9.25 5.41 -7.09
CA VAL A 215 -10.67 5.57 -6.75
C VAL A 215 -11.21 4.20 -6.34
N SER A 216 -11.93 4.12 -5.22
CA SER A 216 -12.51 2.87 -4.74
C SER A 216 -13.48 2.27 -5.77
N ARG A 217 -13.34 0.97 -6.08
CA ARG A 217 -14.22 0.26 -7.02
C ARG A 217 -15.66 0.26 -6.58
N ALA A 218 -15.92 0.22 -5.27
CA ALA A 218 -17.26 0.27 -4.71
C ALA A 218 -18.03 1.54 -5.12
N ALA A 219 -17.33 2.64 -5.43
CA ALA A 219 -17.97 3.87 -5.89
C ALA A 219 -18.63 3.75 -7.30
N PHE A 220 -18.24 2.75 -8.09
CA PHE A 220 -18.73 2.58 -9.46
C PHE A 220 -20.04 1.78 -9.56
N GLY A 221 -20.54 1.21 -8.47
CA GLY A 221 -21.80 0.46 -8.44
C GLY A 221 -21.86 -0.55 -7.30
N ASN A 222 -23.07 -1.04 -7.02
CA ASN A 222 -23.32 -1.99 -5.94
C ASN A 222 -23.05 -3.44 -6.35
N THR A 223 -23.00 -3.70 -7.64
CA THR A 223 -22.73 -5.03 -8.21
C THR A 223 -21.51 -5.00 -9.12
N GLY A 224 -20.84 -6.14 -9.29
CA GLY A 224 -19.69 -6.25 -10.20
C GLY A 224 -20.04 -5.84 -11.64
N SER A 225 -21.29 -6.13 -12.10
CA SER A 225 -21.74 -5.73 -13.43
C SER A 225 -21.90 -4.22 -13.58
N GLU A 226 -22.44 -3.53 -12.55
CA GLU A 226 -22.55 -2.08 -12.53
C GLU A 226 -21.17 -1.42 -12.52
N GLN A 227 -20.27 -1.94 -11.68
CA GLN A 227 -18.89 -1.49 -11.62
C GLN A 227 -18.19 -1.64 -12.96
N ASP A 228 -18.30 -2.80 -13.58
CA ASP A 228 -17.71 -3.06 -14.89
C ASP A 228 -18.26 -2.11 -15.96
N ALA A 229 -19.57 -1.87 -15.99
CA ALA A 229 -20.18 -0.94 -16.94
C ALA A 229 -19.70 0.50 -16.75
N ALA A 230 -19.60 0.97 -15.50
CA ALA A 230 -19.10 2.31 -15.22
C ALA A 230 -17.59 2.42 -15.51
N ILE A 231 -16.78 1.42 -15.13
CA ILE A 231 -15.33 1.38 -15.44
C ILE A 231 -15.10 1.35 -16.96
N ALA A 232 -15.90 0.58 -17.71
CA ALA A 232 -15.84 0.56 -19.17
C ALA A 232 -16.05 1.97 -19.76
N ARG A 233 -16.99 2.74 -19.20
CA ARG A 233 -17.26 4.13 -19.60
C ARG A 233 -16.11 5.07 -19.21
N VAL A 234 -15.42 4.85 -18.08
CA VAL A 234 -14.17 5.57 -17.74
C VAL A 234 -13.12 5.34 -18.83
N LEU A 235 -12.85 4.08 -19.18
CA LEU A 235 -11.88 3.75 -20.22
C LEU A 235 -12.26 4.37 -21.56
N TYR A 236 -13.56 4.31 -21.92
CA TYR A 236 -14.06 4.93 -23.14
C TYR A 236 -13.87 6.44 -23.16
N PHE A 237 -14.12 7.12 -22.03
CA PHE A 237 -13.89 8.55 -21.88
C PHE A 237 -12.41 8.91 -22.16
N PHE A 238 -11.48 8.13 -21.58
CA PHE A 238 -10.04 8.34 -21.79
C PHE A 238 -9.66 8.16 -23.26
N GLU A 239 -10.16 7.13 -23.91
CA GLU A 239 -9.84 6.87 -25.33
C GLU A 239 -10.45 7.92 -26.26
N LYS A 240 -11.67 8.36 -25.97
CA LYS A 240 -12.38 9.36 -26.77
C LYS A 240 -11.76 10.74 -26.67
N HIS A 241 -11.32 11.15 -25.47
CA HIS A 241 -10.77 12.46 -25.17
C HIS A 241 -9.26 12.44 -24.94
N TRP A 242 -8.57 11.50 -25.63
CA TRP A 242 -7.14 11.28 -25.41
C TRP A 242 -6.28 12.52 -25.61
N GLU A 243 -6.54 13.31 -26.66
CA GLU A 243 -5.72 14.49 -27.00
C GLU A 243 -5.87 15.59 -25.93
N GLU A 244 -7.07 15.81 -25.42
CA GLU A 244 -7.34 16.75 -24.35
C GLU A 244 -6.71 16.27 -23.03
N LEU A 245 -6.86 15.00 -22.70
CA LEU A 245 -6.26 14.41 -21.51
C LEU A 245 -4.73 14.36 -21.57
N LEU A 246 -4.15 14.08 -22.74
CA LEU A 246 -2.72 14.20 -22.94
C LEU A 246 -2.23 15.62 -22.63
N LYS A 247 -2.91 16.63 -23.15
CA LYS A 247 -2.58 18.03 -22.90
C LYS A 247 -2.79 18.42 -21.44
N PHE A 248 -3.84 17.92 -20.78
CA PHE A 248 -4.11 18.12 -19.36
C PHE A 248 -3.02 17.49 -18.50
N SER A 249 -2.58 16.27 -18.80
CA SER A 249 -1.61 15.51 -18.02
C SER A 249 -0.22 16.13 -17.95
N ARG A 250 0.13 17.00 -18.91
CA ARG A 250 1.47 17.60 -19.08
C ARG A 250 2.59 16.58 -19.34
N ARG A 251 2.25 15.35 -19.67
CA ARG A 251 3.21 14.35 -20.16
C ARG A 251 3.35 14.42 -21.67
N THR A 252 4.46 13.94 -22.21
CA THR A 252 4.63 13.73 -23.64
C THR A 252 4.01 12.40 -24.05
N GLN A 253 3.64 12.26 -25.33
CA GLN A 253 3.16 11.00 -25.88
C GLN A 253 4.10 9.83 -25.56
N ARG A 254 5.43 10.02 -25.71
CA ARG A 254 6.45 9.02 -25.43
C ARG A 254 6.48 8.60 -23.93
N GLN A 255 6.25 9.54 -23.01
CA GLN A 255 6.18 9.22 -21.58
C GLN A 255 4.94 8.39 -21.26
N LEU A 256 3.79 8.71 -21.89
CA LEU A 256 2.57 7.93 -21.71
C LEU A 256 2.70 6.52 -22.31
N GLU A 257 3.25 6.37 -23.50
CA GLU A 257 3.51 5.06 -24.11
C GLU A 257 4.36 4.15 -23.21
N ARG A 258 5.27 4.71 -22.44
CA ARG A 258 6.13 3.96 -21.52
C ARG A 258 5.47 3.64 -20.18
N TRP A 259 4.74 4.59 -19.57
CA TRP A 259 4.34 4.53 -18.18
C TRP A 259 2.83 4.51 -17.93
N ALA A 260 2.03 4.91 -18.92
CA ALA A 260 0.59 5.07 -18.81
C ALA A 260 -0.07 4.93 -20.20
N ALA A 261 0.19 3.81 -20.87
CA ALA A 261 -0.26 3.57 -22.24
C ALA A 261 -1.79 3.53 -22.35
N ARG A 262 -2.32 4.01 -23.47
CA ARG A 262 -3.73 3.88 -23.80
C ARG A 262 -4.08 2.45 -24.23
N TYR A 263 -5.35 2.09 -24.05
CA TYR A 263 -5.86 0.78 -24.52
C TYR A 263 -6.18 0.74 -26.02
N GLY A 264 -6.44 1.91 -26.61
CA GLY A 264 -6.92 2.04 -27.99
C GLY A 264 -8.44 2.12 -28.07
N TYR A 265 -8.90 3.09 -28.87
CA TYR A 265 -10.33 3.36 -29.04
C TYR A 265 -11.07 2.14 -29.57
N LYS A 266 -12.25 1.87 -29.02
CA LYS A 266 -13.24 0.90 -29.50
C LYS A 266 -14.60 1.56 -29.61
N GLU A 267 -15.48 1.02 -30.46
CA GLU A 267 -16.83 1.55 -30.67
C GLU A 267 -17.72 1.42 -29.40
N HIS A 268 -17.52 0.34 -28.64
CA HIS A 268 -18.30 0.08 -27.44
C HIS A 268 -17.42 0.10 -26.19
N PRO A 269 -17.87 0.76 -25.09
CA PRO A 269 -17.10 0.83 -23.85
C PRO A 269 -16.69 -0.54 -23.29
N MET A 270 -17.58 -1.53 -23.32
CA MET A 270 -17.28 -2.88 -22.83
C MET A 270 -16.17 -3.58 -23.61
N ASP A 271 -16.04 -3.31 -24.92
CA ASP A 271 -14.96 -3.90 -25.72
C ASP A 271 -13.57 -3.43 -25.26
N ILE A 272 -13.49 -2.19 -24.71
CA ILE A 272 -12.24 -1.67 -24.15
C ILE A 272 -11.95 -2.37 -22.82
N LEU A 273 -12.97 -2.55 -21.97
CA LEU A 273 -12.83 -3.23 -20.69
C LEU A 273 -12.42 -4.70 -20.86
N ASP A 274 -13.08 -5.41 -21.78
CA ASP A 274 -12.76 -6.80 -22.10
C ASP A 274 -11.33 -6.96 -22.60
N PHE A 275 -10.88 -5.98 -23.39
CA PHE A 275 -9.51 -5.94 -23.86
C PHE A 275 -8.53 -5.66 -22.72
N ALA A 276 -8.84 -4.71 -21.83
CA ALA A 276 -8.05 -4.39 -20.64
C ALA A 276 -7.91 -5.60 -19.70
N LYS A 277 -9.01 -6.32 -19.45
CA LYS A 277 -9.04 -7.52 -18.59
C LYS A 277 -8.23 -8.70 -19.15
N LYS A 278 -8.05 -8.79 -20.46
CA LYS A 278 -7.24 -9.85 -21.10
C LYS A 278 -5.74 -9.70 -20.90
N GLY A 279 -5.27 -8.64 -20.25
CA GLY A 279 -3.88 -8.46 -19.81
C GLY A 279 -2.84 -8.30 -20.93
N TYR A 280 -3.24 -7.97 -22.15
CA TYR A 280 -2.35 -7.92 -23.32
C TYR A 280 -1.47 -6.66 -23.39
N HIS A 281 -1.64 -5.68 -22.51
CA HIS A 281 -0.90 -4.42 -22.60
C HIS A 281 -0.21 -4.07 -21.30
N GLY A 282 1.12 -4.04 -21.32
CA GLY A 282 1.96 -3.32 -20.37
C GLY A 282 1.79 -3.58 -18.86
N GLY A 283 0.96 -4.55 -18.46
CA GLY A 283 0.66 -4.79 -17.06
C GLY A 283 0.02 -3.57 -16.41
N ARG A 284 0.62 -3.06 -15.32
CA ARG A 284 0.15 -1.88 -14.59
C ARG A 284 0.40 -0.53 -15.30
N TYR A 285 1.18 -0.52 -16.39
CA TYR A 285 1.61 0.70 -17.09
C TYR A 285 0.59 1.22 -18.12
N THR A 286 -0.68 1.23 -17.74
CA THR A 286 -1.80 1.78 -18.53
C THR A 286 -2.31 3.08 -17.92
N CYS A 287 -2.94 3.94 -18.72
CA CYS A 287 -3.45 5.25 -18.29
C CYS A 287 -4.50 5.13 -17.16
N VAL A 288 -5.27 4.06 -17.18
CA VAL A 288 -6.18 3.63 -16.12
C VAL A 288 -5.84 2.17 -15.82
N ASN A 289 -5.19 1.91 -14.69
CA ASN A 289 -4.79 0.57 -14.28
C ASN A 289 -5.91 -0.13 -13.52
N LEU A 290 -6.26 -1.35 -13.95
CA LEU A 290 -7.34 -2.17 -13.38
C LEU A 290 -6.84 -3.37 -12.57
N GLN A 291 -5.54 -3.52 -12.36
CA GLN A 291 -4.96 -4.68 -11.67
C GLN A 291 -5.21 -4.67 -10.16
N ASN A 292 -5.47 -3.49 -9.59
CA ASN A 292 -5.81 -3.37 -8.18
C ASN A 292 -7.21 -3.95 -7.93
N THR A 293 -7.35 -4.78 -6.89
CA THR A 293 -8.61 -5.44 -6.54
C THR A 293 -9.66 -4.43 -6.09
N ASP A 294 -9.28 -3.47 -5.25
CA ASP A 294 -10.20 -2.59 -4.53
C ASP A 294 -10.30 -1.19 -5.15
N THR A 295 -9.40 -0.84 -6.07
CA THR A 295 -9.34 0.48 -6.68
C THR A 295 -9.21 0.44 -8.20
N VAL A 296 -9.60 1.54 -8.83
CA VAL A 296 -9.23 1.92 -10.19
C VAL A 296 -8.19 3.01 -10.08
N GLU A 297 -7.03 2.84 -10.72
CA GLU A 297 -5.91 3.75 -10.61
C GLU A 297 -5.70 4.55 -11.90
N PHE A 298 -5.72 5.85 -11.79
CA PHE A 298 -5.50 6.82 -12.86
C PHE A 298 -4.03 7.27 -12.87
N ARG A 299 -3.25 6.85 -13.85
CA ARG A 299 -1.77 6.97 -13.87
C ARG A 299 -1.21 7.99 -14.85
N MET A 300 -2.04 8.63 -15.66
CA MET A 300 -1.53 9.44 -16.77
C MET A 300 -0.96 10.80 -16.36
N PHE A 301 -1.16 11.26 -15.12
CA PHE A 301 -0.80 12.61 -14.72
C PHE A 301 0.69 12.74 -14.37
N ARG A 302 1.29 13.85 -14.76
CA ARG A 302 2.66 14.17 -14.38
C ARG A 302 2.71 14.62 -12.93
N GLY A 303 3.73 14.20 -12.18
CA GLY A 303 3.97 14.63 -10.82
C GLY A 303 4.07 16.15 -10.70
N THR A 304 3.63 16.71 -9.58
CA THR A 304 3.60 18.15 -9.34
C THR A 304 3.71 18.48 -7.86
N LEU A 305 4.42 19.58 -7.55
CA LEU A 305 4.47 20.20 -6.23
C LEU A 305 3.69 21.55 -6.21
N LYS A 306 2.60 21.61 -6.98
CA LYS A 306 1.61 22.69 -6.94
C LYS A 306 0.29 22.13 -6.46
N ALA A 307 -0.14 22.52 -5.26
CA ALA A 307 -1.39 22.03 -4.67
C ALA A 307 -2.60 22.22 -5.58
N ASN A 308 -2.75 23.39 -6.21
CA ASN A 308 -3.85 23.64 -7.16
C ASN A 308 -3.86 22.66 -8.35
N ALA A 309 -2.69 22.18 -8.78
CA ALA A 309 -2.65 21.17 -9.85
C ALA A 309 -3.05 19.78 -9.34
N ILE A 310 -2.73 19.43 -8.08
CA ILE A 310 -3.20 18.21 -7.43
C ILE A 310 -4.71 18.25 -7.29
N PHE A 311 -5.26 19.37 -6.79
CA PHE A 311 -6.72 19.58 -6.68
C PHE A 311 -7.42 19.47 -8.02
N ALA A 312 -6.88 20.11 -9.07
CA ALA A 312 -7.45 20.03 -10.41
C ALA A 312 -7.45 18.59 -10.97
N VAL A 313 -6.42 17.78 -10.67
CA VAL A 313 -6.37 16.37 -11.06
C VAL A 313 -7.44 15.57 -10.32
N LEU A 314 -7.56 15.73 -9.00
CA LEU A 314 -8.58 15.05 -8.19
C LEU A 314 -10.00 15.38 -8.67
N GLN A 315 -10.28 16.67 -8.88
CA GLN A 315 -11.57 17.17 -9.37
C GLN A 315 -11.88 16.67 -10.80
N LEU A 316 -10.87 16.57 -11.67
CA LEU A 316 -11.04 16.00 -13.01
C LEU A 316 -11.41 14.51 -12.92
N VAL A 317 -10.69 13.74 -12.11
CA VAL A 317 -10.95 12.30 -11.92
C VAL A 317 -12.35 12.11 -11.35
N ASP A 318 -12.74 12.91 -10.36
CA ASP A 318 -14.09 12.88 -9.78
C ASP A 318 -15.16 13.14 -10.82
N GLN A 319 -15.01 14.20 -11.62
CA GLN A 319 -15.96 14.56 -12.69
C GLN A 319 -16.04 13.48 -13.79
N ILE A 320 -14.93 12.83 -14.15
CA ILE A 320 -14.93 11.70 -15.09
C ILE A 320 -15.68 10.51 -14.49
N CYS A 321 -15.46 10.20 -13.20
CA CYS A 321 -16.20 9.15 -12.51
C CYS A 321 -17.69 9.43 -12.46
N ASP A 322 -18.09 10.67 -12.17
CA ASP A 322 -19.50 11.08 -12.19
C ASP A 322 -20.14 10.88 -13.56
N CYS A 323 -19.50 11.31 -14.63
CA CYS A 323 -19.98 11.06 -15.98
C CYS A 323 -20.10 9.56 -16.27
N ALA A 324 -19.14 8.77 -15.87
CA ALA A 324 -19.13 7.33 -16.12
C ALA A 324 -20.21 6.56 -15.34
N ILE A 325 -20.56 7.03 -14.14
CA ILE A 325 -21.61 6.44 -13.29
C ILE A 325 -23.01 6.83 -13.77
N HIS A 326 -23.22 8.10 -14.07
CA HIS A 326 -24.57 8.65 -14.29
C HIS A 326 -25.01 8.66 -15.76
N LEU A 327 -24.08 8.73 -16.72
CA LEU A 327 -24.42 8.70 -18.14
C LEU A 327 -24.48 7.27 -18.68
N ASN A 328 -25.39 7.02 -19.62
CA ASN A 328 -25.38 5.79 -20.39
C ASN A 328 -24.40 5.89 -21.58
N ASP A 329 -24.13 4.76 -22.23
CA ASP A 329 -23.16 4.67 -23.33
C ASP A 329 -23.48 5.61 -24.50
N VAL A 330 -24.76 5.85 -24.81
CA VAL A 330 -25.19 6.72 -25.91
C VAL A 330 -24.92 8.18 -25.57
N GLU A 331 -25.22 8.58 -24.35
CA GLU A 331 -24.96 9.93 -23.85
C GLU A 331 -23.47 10.22 -23.81
N LEU A 332 -22.67 9.29 -23.29
CA LEU A 332 -21.22 9.42 -23.24
C LEU A 332 -20.60 9.48 -24.64
N LYS A 333 -21.11 8.69 -25.59
CA LYS A 333 -20.66 8.73 -26.99
C LYS A 333 -20.93 10.09 -27.64
N ARG A 334 -22.01 10.74 -27.29
CA ARG A 334 -22.39 12.07 -27.84
C ARG A 334 -21.70 13.23 -27.14
N MET A 335 -21.27 13.07 -25.91
CA MET A 335 -20.67 14.14 -25.11
C MET A 335 -19.34 14.60 -25.73
N ALA A 336 -19.30 15.86 -26.20
CA ALA A 336 -18.07 16.49 -26.64
C ALA A 336 -17.25 16.96 -25.44
N TRP A 337 -15.95 17.18 -25.63
CA TRP A 337 -15.08 17.77 -24.60
C TRP A 337 -15.64 19.11 -24.09
N THR A 338 -16.10 19.95 -24.97
CA THR A 338 -16.72 21.25 -24.64
C THR A 338 -17.92 21.10 -23.71
N THR A 339 -18.76 20.07 -23.93
CA THR A 339 -19.90 19.78 -23.07
C THR A 339 -19.42 19.31 -21.68
N PHE A 340 -18.41 18.45 -21.63
CA PHE A 340 -17.81 17.99 -20.38
C PHE A 340 -17.27 19.15 -19.55
N VAL A 341 -16.39 19.99 -20.12
CA VAL A 341 -15.77 21.10 -19.37
C VAL A 341 -16.76 22.21 -18.99
N SER A 342 -17.84 22.40 -19.74
CA SER A 342 -18.90 23.35 -19.37
C SER A 342 -19.68 22.91 -18.13
N GLY A 343 -19.66 21.62 -17.80
CA GLY A 343 -20.23 21.07 -16.58
C GLY A 343 -19.30 21.15 -15.36
N CYS A 344 -18.03 21.47 -15.55
CA CYS A 344 -17.08 21.62 -14.45
C CYS A 344 -17.30 22.94 -13.72
N ALA A 345 -17.57 22.87 -12.41
CA ALA A 345 -17.83 24.05 -11.57
C ALA A 345 -16.71 24.30 -10.55
N GLN A 346 -15.82 23.33 -10.33
CA GLN A 346 -14.76 23.42 -9.31
C GLN A 346 -13.71 24.45 -9.74
N PRO A 347 -13.38 25.42 -8.87
CA PRO A 347 -12.56 26.57 -9.27
C PRO A 347 -11.14 26.19 -9.69
N GLU A 348 -10.50 25.24 -8.99
CA GLU A 348 -9.13 24.82 -9.31
C GLU A 348 -9.08 24.09 -10.65
N LEU A 349 -10.06 23.22 -10.93
CA LEU A 349 -10.18 22.51 -12.21
C LEU A 349 -10.42 23.49 -13.35
N VAL A 350 -11.37 24.42 -13.19
CA VAL A 350 -11.67 25.44 -14.20
C VAL A 350 -10.43 26.30 -14.48
N GLN A 351 -9.75 26.76 -13.43
CA GLN A 351 -8.53 27.55 -13.57
C GLN A 351 -7.43 26.75 -14.31
N TYR A 352 -7.24 25.49 -13.95
CA TYR A 352 -6.23 24.64 -14.59
C TYR A 352 -6.58 24.35 -16.06
N LEU A 353 -7.86 24.11 -16.38
CA LEU A 353 -8.33 23.94 -17.76
C LEU A 353 -8.05 25.18 -18.61
N LYS A 354 -8.26 26.38 -18.05
CA LYS A 354 -7.93 27.66 -18.73
C LYS A 354 -6.43 27.78 -18.97
N GLU A 355 -5.60 27.55 -17.97
CA GLU A 355 -4.13 27.57 -18.09
C GLU A 355 -3.63 26.57 -19.16
N ARG A 356 -4.34 25.46 -19.33
CA ARG A 356 -4.02 24.44 -20.34
C ARG A 356 -4.66 24.71 -21.69
N ARG A 357 -5.46 25.80 -21.86
CA ARG A 357 -6.25 26.11 -23.07
C ARG A 357 -7.16 24.92 -23.45
N LEU A 358 -7.82 24.35 -22.46
CA LEU A 358 -8.77 23.24 -22.59
C LEU A 358 -10.19 23.67 -22.20
N TYR A 359 -10.36 24.85 -21.64
CA TYR A 359 -11.64 25.46 -21.29
C TYR A 359 -12.13 26.29 -22.47
N VAL A 360 -13.38 26.07 -22.89
CA VAL A 360 -13.87 26.58 -24.20
C VAL A 360 -14.71 27.84 -24.08
N ASN A 361 -15.12 28.19 -22.86
CA ASN A 361 -15.95 29.37 -22.58
C ASN A 361 -15.14 30.54 -22.04
N GLU A 362 -13.86 30.64 -22.35
CA GLU A 362 -13.11 31.87 -22.08
C GLU A 362 -13.70 32.99 -22.93
N PRO A 363 -14.10 34.13 -22.33
CA PRO A 363 -14.34 35.30 -23.13
C PRO A 363 -13.05 35.63 -23.88
N VAL A 364 -13.11 35.59 -25.19
CA VAL A 364 -12.05 36.12 -26.03
C VAL A 364 -12.15 37.65 -25.81
N GLU A 365 -11.20 38.23 -25.09
CA GLU A 365 -10.99 39.67 -25.19
C GLU A 365 -10.58 39.90 -26.65
N SER A 366 -11.53 40.32 -27.47
CA SER A 366 -11.22 40.87 -28.77
C SER A 366 -10.43 42.14 -28.47
N GLU A 367 -9.15 42.20 -28.82
CA GLU A 367 -8.52 43.48 -29.07
C GLU A 367 -9.37 44.12 -30.15
N ASP A 368 -10.03 45.22 -29.81
CA ASP A 368 -10.74 45.99 -30.80
C ASP A 368 -9.72 46.38 -31.89
N GLU A 369 -9.93 45.84 -33.08
CA GLU A 369 -9.25 46.30 -34.27
C GLU A 369 -9.72 47.76 -34.50
N GLU A 370 -8.89 48.77 -34.10
CA GLU A 370 -8.98 50.13 -34.61
C GLU A 370 -8.31 50.24 -36.00
#